data_05fe6133fdc6d0a4c5becf57ef3d1831
#
_entry.id   05fe6133fdc6d0a4c5becf57ef3d1831
#
_cell.length_a   1.000
_cell.length_b   1.000
_cell.length_c   1.000
_cell.angle_alpha   90.00
_cell.angle_beta   90.00
_cell.angle_gamma   90.00
#
_symmetry.space_group_name_H-M   'P 1'
#
loop_
_entity.id
_entity.type
_entity.pdbx_description
1 polymer ?
#
loop_
_entity_poly.entity_id
_entity_poly.type
_entity_poly.pdbx_seq_one_letter_code
_entity_poly.pdbx_strand_id
1 'polypeptide(L)'
;MKFRKWIGMLCATLMLCACTTKEPVKKEKKKVVSIPKPVLNTENVSAVVMDADTGKVYYAKNEQESRYPASTIKLLSALVAIDYYKDDDELTTRNIMSLPDRVFIHTAPVYDGERIPFKDVIHGMLLKSSNEMALTLAENYKGGYDGFIEAMNKRAKKIGCTKVDVSNPHGLSYADKGWLKETCSTKDMALIAKEFYKNKKLRKIISTESYVFESNPNREMKNVKMTHKDSTYYDKRVIGGKTGFTNLAGRCLVTYSKVKKRTIITVVFKENTRQETYTDTKKLLDYVNDLLAA
;
A
#
# COMPACT_ATOMS: atom_id res chain seq x y z
N MET A 1 -79.51 -60.36 -11.74
CA MET A 1 -80.29 -60.32 -13.02
C MET A 1 -79.63 -59.44 -14.04
N LYS A 2 -79.32 -60.01 -15.22
CA LYS A 2 -79.00 -59.40 -16.51
C LYS A 2 -77.64 -58.64 -16.66
N PHE A 3 -76.68 -59.35 -17.17
CA PHE A 3 -75.77 -59.15 -18.30
C PHE A 3 -75.99 -57.89 -19.18
N ARG A 4 -74.89 -57.16 -19.49
CA ARG A 4 -74.63 -56.84 -20.90
C ARG A 4 -73.15 -56.52 -21.15
N LYS A 5 -72.54 -57.34 -22.00
CA LYS A 5 -71.23 -57.14 -22.65
C LYS A 5 -71.34 -56.00 -23.63
N TRP A 6 -70.30 -55.18 -23.71
CA TRP A 6 -69.92 -54.45 -24.94
C TRP A 6 -68.43 -54.56 -25.20
N ILE A 7 -68.13 -55.07 -26.34
CA ILE A 7 -66.84 -55.16 -27.01
C ILE A 7 -66.59 -53.79 -27.66
N GLY A 8 -65.41 -53.23 -27.54
CA GLY A 8 -64.99 -51.97 -28.21
C GLY A 8 -63.50 -51.89 -28.39
N MET A 9 -63.12 -52.43 -29.49
CA MET A 9 -62.09 -52.03 -30.48
C MET A 9 -60.86 -51.27 -30.04
N LEU A 10 -59.72 -51.98 -30.13
CA LEU A 10 -58.34 -51.51 -29.95
C LEU A 10 -57.94 -50.70 -31.18
N CYS A 11 -57.71 -49.36 -31.04
CA CYS A 11 -57.00 -48.53 -32.02
C CYS A 11 -55.60 -48.26 -31.47
N ALA A 12 -54.62 -48.96 -32.02
CA ALA A 12 -53.20 -48.69 -31.78
C ALA A 12 -52.75 -47.49 -32.62
N THR A 13 -52.60 -46.38 -31.99
CA THR A 13 -51.94 -45.24 -32.59
C THR A 13 -50.48 -45.31 -32.22
N LEU A 14 -49.61 -45.66 -33.19
CA LEU A 14 -48.12 -45.51 -33.09
C LEU A 14 -47.80 -44.02 -33.05
N MET A 15 -47.40 -43.50 -31.86
CA MET A 15 -46.69 -42.23 -31.74
C MET A 15 -45.18 -42.49 -31.98
N LEU A 16 -44.72 -42.12 -33.15
CA LEU A 16 -43.28 -41.97 -33.39
C LEU A 16 -42.76 -40.81 -32.51
N CYS A 17 -42.11 -41.13 -31.38
CA CYS A 17 -41.30 -40.19 -30.63
C CYS A 17 -39.98 -39.95 -31.39
N ALA A 18 -39.91 -38.84 -32.12
CA ALA A 18 -38.62 -38.34 -32.66
C ALA A 18 -37.76 -37.86 -31.49
N CYS A 19 -36.87 -38.70 -30.98
CA CYS A 19 -35.77 -38.26 -30.09
C CYS A 19 -34.80 -37.40 -30.87
N THR A 20 -34.96 -36.07 -30.82
CA THR A 20 -33.90 -35.15 -31.19
C THR A 20 -32.82 -35.19 -30.11
N THR A 21 -31.77 -35.96 -30.36
CA THR A 21 -30.55 -35.91 -29.58
C THR A 21 -29.91 -34.55 -29.80
N LYS A 22 -30.08 -33.62 -28.81
CA LYS A 22 -29.27 -32.41 -28.75
C LYS A 22 -27.81 -32.83 -28.50
N GLU A 23 -26.95 -32.63 -29.48
CA GLU A 23 -25.51 -32.74 -29.28
C GLU A 23 -25.08 -31.87 -28.10
N PRO A 24 -24.17 -32.36 -27.21
CA PRO A 24 -23.67 -31.56 -26.12
C PRO A 24 -22.87 -30.40 -26.69
N VAL A 25 -23.31 -29.18 -26.43
CA VAL A 25 -22.55 -27.96 -26.74
C VAL A 25 -21.16 -28.10 -26.10
N LYS A 26 -20.14 -28.34 -26.94
CA LYS A 26 -18.73 -28.30 -26.51
C LYS A 26 -18.48 -26.93 -25.93
N LYS A 27 -18.40 -26.80 -24.59
CA LYS A 27 -17.87 -25.61 -23.93
C LYS A 27 -16.42 -25.45 -24.41
N GLU A 28 -16.20 -24.53 -25.30
CA GLU A 28 -14.84 -24.11 -25.66
C GLU A 28 -14.09 -23.76 -24.34
N LYS A 29 -13.08 -24.56 -24.05
CA LYS A 29 -12.14 -24.22 -22.97
C LYS A 29 -11.46 -22.92 -23.36
N LYS A 30 -11.84 -21.80 -22.72
CA LYS A 30 -11.09 -20.54 -22.86
C LYS A 30 -9.61 -20.87 -22.72
N LYS A 31 -8.84 -20.58 -23.75
CA LYS A 31 -7.38 -20.73 -23.76
C LYS A 31 -6.86 -19.87 -22.61
N VAL A 32 -6.33 -20.49 -21.56
CA VAL A 32 -5.71 -19.76 -20.46
C VAL A 32 -4.44 -19.13 -21.02
N VAL A 33 -4.49 -17.84 -21.29
CA VAL A 33 -3.33 -17.07 -21.72
C VAL A 33 -2.41 -16.98 -20.49
N SER A 34 -1.29 -17.66 -20.54
CA SER A 34 -0.25 -17.55 -19.50
C SER A 34 0.52 -16.24 -19.70
N ILE A 35 0.31 -15.28 -18.81
CA ILE A 35 1.05 -14.02 -18.81
C ILE A 35 2.33 -14.24 -17.98
N PRO A 36 3.52 -14.08 -18.60
CA PRO A 36 4.78 -14.32 -17.91
C PRO A 36 4.98 -13.29 -16.78
N LYS A 37 5.50 -13.76 -15.64
CA LYS A 37 5.84 -12.86 -14.53
C LYS A 37 7.00 -11.95 -14.93
N PRO A 38 6.98 -10.66 -14.55
CA PRO A 38 8.06 -9.73 -14.88
C PRO A 38 9.36 -10.10 -14.15
N VAL A 39 10.47 -9.93 -14.84
CA VAL A 39 11.80 -9.99 -14.25
C VAL A 39 12.14 -8.62 -13.67
N LEU A 40 12.39 -8.59 -12.36
CA LEU A 40 12.77 -7.37 -11.64
C LEU A 40 14.29 -7.15 -11.73
N ASN A 41 14.73 -5.89 -11.57
CA ASN A 41 16.10 -5.47 -11.85
C ASN A 41 17.15 -6.15 -10.97
N THR A 42 16.80 -6.52 -9.73
CA THR A 42 17.72 -7.22 -8.82
C THR A 42 17.14 -8.53 -8.32
N GLU A 43 18.01 -9.53 -8.06
CA GLU A 43 17.58 -10.79 -7.47
C GLU A 43 17.13 -10.61 -6.02
N ASN A 44 17.79 -9.72 -5.28
CA ASN A 44 17.53 -9.47 -3.85
C ASN A 44 16.32 -8.56 -3.58
N VAL A 45 15.64 -8.07 -4.61
CA VAL A 45 14.44 -7.26 -4.43
C VAL A 45 13.33 -8.10 -3.80
N SER A 46 12.62 -7.50 -2.85
CA SER A 46 11.37 -8.05 -2.32
C SER A 46 10.20 -7.22 -2.87
N ALA A 47 9.17 -7.88 -3.40
CA ALA A 47 8.04 -7.18 -4.00
C ALA A 47 6.71 -7.90 -3.78
N VAL A 48 5.65 -7.10 -3.60
CA VAL A 48 4.25 -7.57 -3.57
C VAL A 48 3.37 -6.63 -4.38
N VAL A 49 2.46 -7.20 -5.15
CA VAL A 49 1.36 -6.46 -5.77
C VAL A 49 0.03 -7.01 -5.27
N MET A 50 -0.77 -6.15 -4.68
CA MET A 50 -2.02 -6.53 -3.99
C MET A 50 -3.17 -5.62 -4.42
N ASP A 51 -4.36 -6.20 -4.56
CA ASP A 51 -5.61 -5.45 -4.69
C ASP A 51 -5.97 -4.80 -3.33
N ALA A 52 -6.15 -3.50 -3.32
CA ALA A 52 -6.39 -2.74 -2.08
C ALA A 52 -7.73 -3.08 -1.42
N ASP A 53 -8.74 -3.47 -2.20
CA ASP A 53 -10.07 -3.75 -1.69
C ASP A 53 -10.18 -5.21 -1.21
N THR A 54 -9.81 -6.16 -2.05
CA THR A 54 -9.96 -7.60 -1.78
C THR A 54 -8.81 -8.22 -0.99
N GLY A 55 -7.58 -7.65 -1.11
CA GLY A 55 -6.36 -8.26 -0.60
C GLY A 55 -5.79 -9.37 -1.48
N LYS A 56 -6.36 -9.60 -2.68
CA LYS A 56 -5.81 -10.57 -3.64
C LYS A 56 -4.40 -10.16 -4.04
N VAL A 57 -3.45 -11.09 -3.90
CA VAL A 57 -2.07 -10.91 -4.35
C VAL A 57 -1.96 -11.34 -5.81
N TYR A 58 -1.46 -10.45 -6.66
CA TYR A 58 -1.20 -10.70 -8.09
C TYR A 58 0.24 -11.10 -8.36
N TYR A 59 1.18 -10.56 -7.58
CA TYR A 59 2.60 -10.84 -7.68
C TYR A 59 3.24 -10.87 -6.30
N ALA A 60 4.18 -11.80 -6.10
CA ALA A 60 4.99 -11.88 -4.90
C ALA A 60 6.39 -12.41 -5.26
N LYS A 61 7.42 -11.78 -4.71
CA LYS A 61 8.83 -12.19 -4.77
C LYS A 61 9.48 -11.84 -3.44
N ASN A 62 10.10 -12.82 -2.77
CA ASN A 62 10.77 -12.65 -1.48
C ASN A 62 9.89 -11.93 -0.43
N GLU A 63 8.58 -12.12 -0.51
CA GLU A 63 7.57 -11.32 0.19
C GLU A 63 7.54 -11.52 1.70
N GLN A 64 8.11 -12.63 2.17
CA GLN A 64 8.18 -12.97 3.60
C GLN A 64 9.54 -12.59 4.24
N GLU A 65 10.49 -12.15 3.45
CA GLU A 65 11.79 -11.78 3.97
C GLU A 65 11.69 -10.53 4.84
N SER A 66 12.33 -10.58 6.02
CA SER A 66 12.48 -9.41 6.89
C SER A 66 13.46 -8.43 6.25
N ARG A 67 13.00 -7.21 6.01
CA ARG A 67 13.75 -6.11 5.41
C ARG A 67 13.64 -4.87 6.28
N TYR A 68 14.56 -3.94 6.12
CA TYR A 68 14.42 -2.60 6.66
C TYR A 68 13.40 -1.82 5.79
N PRO A 69 12.29 -1.31 6.37
CA PRO A 69 11.26 -0.62 5.60
C PRO A 69 11.66 0.82 5.22
N ALA A 70 12.67 1.38 5.87
CA ALA A 70 12.97 2.80 5.82
C ALA A 70 11.69 3.65 6.04
N SER A 71 11.62 4.84 5.44
CA SER A 71 10.48 5.74 5.64
C SER A 71 9.13 5.23 5.12
N THR A 72 9.04 4.03 4.52
CA THR A 72 7.72 3.46 4.20
C THR A 72 6.95 3.08 5.47
N ILE A 73 7.64 2.86 6.60
CA ILE A 73 7.01 2.58 7.90
C ILE A 73 6.14 3.76 8.41
N LYS A 74 6.36 4.97 7.90
CA LYS A 74 5.52 6.13 8.21
C LYS A 74 4.03 5.95 7.84
N LEU A 75 3.71 4.97 6.99
CA LEU A 75 2.32 4.57 6.76
C LEU A 75 1.71 3.98 8.04
N LEU A 76 2.48 3.21 8.82
CA LEU A 76 2.04 2.67 10.11
C LEU A 76 1.96 3.78 11.17
N SER A 77 2.94 4.69 11.21
CA SER A 77 2.90 5.88 12.08
C SER A 77 1.64 6.72 11.84
N ALA A 78 1.28 6.91 10.56
CA ALA A 78 0.07 7.64 10.19
C ALA A 78 -1.21 6.94 10.65
N LEU A 79 -1.28 5.60 10.62
CA LEU A 79 -2.42 4.85 11.13
C LEU A 79 -2.61 5.02 12.63
N VAL A 80 -1.53 5.09 13.40
CA VAL A 80 -1.61 5.38 14.84
C VAL A 80 -2.01 6.82 15.08
N ALA A 81 -1.39 7.75 14.36
CA ALA A 81 -1.63 9.18 14.55
C ALA A 81 -3.06 9.59 14.20
N ILE A 82 -3.63 9.09 13.09
CA ILE A 82 -4.97 9.46 12.64
C ILE A 82 -6.09 8.96 13.57
N ASP A 83 -5.83 7.90 14.32
CA ASP A 83 -6.76 7.37 15.31
C ASP A 83 -6.71 8.16 16.64
N TYR A 84 -5.65 8.95 16.86
CA TYR A 84 -5.40 9.65 18.12
C TYR A 84 -5.59 11.17 18.04
N TYR A 85 -5.06 11.82 16.99
CA TYR A 85 -5.08 13.28 16.85
C TYR A 85 -6.24 13.79 16.00
N LYS A 86 -6.70 15.00 16.34
CA LYS A 86 -7.63 15.81 15.53
C LYS A 86 -6.86 16.81 14.67
N ASP A 87 -7.46 17.31 13.59
CA ASP A 87 -6.80 18.20 12.63
C ASP A 87 -6.20 19.44 13.26
N ASP A 88 -6.91 20.03 14.21
CA ASP A 88 -6.54 21.30 14.86
C ASP A 88 -5.72 21.08 16.16
N ASP A 89 -5.38 19.85 16.51
CA ASP A 89 -4.50 19.60 17.66
C ASP A 89 -3.13 20.21 17.39
N GLU A 90 -2.72 21.13 18.27
CA GLU A 90 -1.41 21.77 18.23
C GLU A 90 -0.33 20.84 18.83
N LEU A 91 0.61 20.41 18.00
CA LEU A 91 1.73 19.56 18.40
C LEU A 91 3.00 20.38 18.55
N THR A 92 3.69 20.22 19.67
CA THR A 92 4.95 20.93 19.93
C THR A 92 6.12 20.04 19.49
N THR A 93 6.99 20.59 18.63
CA THR A 93 8.22 19.93 18.21
C THR A 93 9.21 19.81 19.36
N ARG A 94 9.81 18.65 19.55
CA ARG A 94 10.82 18.37 20.57
C ARG A 94 11.86 17.42 20.01
N ASN A 95 13.10 17.54 20.52
CA ASN A 95 14.20 16.64 20.17
C ASN A 95 14.54 16.58 18.66
N ILE A 96 14.08 17.56 17.88
CA ILE A 96 14.30 17.62 16.42
C ILE A 96 15.79 17.67 16.11
N MET A 97 16.55 18.43 16.90
CA MET A 97 17.99 18.61 16.71
C MET A 97 18.80 17.34 17.01
N SER A 98 18.21 16.36 17.69
CA SER A 98 18.84 15.06 17.99
C SER A 98 18.75 14.05 16.84
N LEU A 99 17.95 14.33 15.80
CA LEU A 99 17.83 13.45 14.64
C LEU A 99 19.13 13.45 13.82
N PRO A 100 19.73 12.28 13.54
CA PRO A 100 20.96 12.18 12.77
C PRO A 100 20.76 12.57 11.30
N ASP A 101 19.62 12.23 10.73
CA ASP A 101 19.20 12.58 9.37
C ASP A 101 17.96 13.45 9.43
N ARG A 102 18.19 14.74 9.48
CA ARG A 102 17.14 15.72 9.31
C ARG A 102 16.80 15.82 7.83
N VAL A 103 15.63 15.35 7.46
CA VAL A 103 15.09 15.64 6.14
C VAL A 103 14.60 17.08 6.19
N PHE A 104 15.53 18.01 6.11
CA PHE A 104 15.17 19.40 6.04
C PHE A 104 14.13 19.60 4.93
N ILE A 105 13.04 20.16 5.30
CA ILE A 105 12.19 20.85 4.37
C ILE A 105 13.05 22.03 3.91
N HIS A 106 13.72 21.87 2.79
CA HIS A 106 14.82 22.70 2.33
C HIS A 106 14.55 24.21 2.31
N THR A 107 13.28 24.62 2.36
CA THR A 107 12.85 26.02 2.29
C THR A 107 12.51 26.63 3.65
N ALA A 108 12.13 25.80 4.64
CA ALA A 108 11.83 26.28 5.99
C ALA A 108 12.04 25.13 7.00
N PRO A 109 13.19 25.04 7.65
CA PRO A 109 13.51 24.01 8.63
C PRO A 109 12.55 24.10 9.83
N VAL A 110 12.40 22.96 10.51
CA VAL A 110 11.63 22.85 11.75
C VAL A 110 12.60 22.89 12.92
N TYR A 111 12.27 23.64 13.95
CA TYR A 111 13.07 23.79 15.16
C TYR A 111 12.31 23.29 16.39
N ASP A 112 13.03 22.99 17.47
CA ASP A 112 12.40 22.64 18.74
C ASP A 112 11.57 23.81 19.28
N GLY A 113 10.41 23.50 19.86
CA GLY A 113 9.47 24.46 20.43
C GLY A 113 8.45 25.04 19.47
N GLU A 114 8.49 24.70 18.17
CA GLU A 114 7.42 25.12 17.25
C GLU A 114 6.11 24.40 17.57
N ARG A 115 5.01 25.13 17.42
CA ARG A 115 3.66 24.58 17.51
C ARG A 115 3.11 24.44 16.09
N ILE A 116 2.76 23.22 15.70
CA ILE A 116 2.35 22.89 14.34
C ILE A 116 1.04 22.08 14.42
N PRO A 117 -0.03 22.47 13.71
CA PRO A 117 -1.28 21.71 13.66
C PRO A 117 -1.05 20.28 13.14
N PHE A 118 -1.73 19.30 13.72
CA PHE A 118 -1.61 17.89 13.30
C PHE A 118 -1.84 17.71 11.80
N LYS A 119 -2.73 18.49 11.21
CA LYS A 119 -2.99 18.50 9.78
C LYS A 119 -1.70 18.74 8.97
N ASP A 120 -0.89 19.73 9.36
CA ASP A 120 0.38 20.05 8.71
C ASP A 120 1.43 18.96 8.98
N VAL A 121 1.50 18.48 10.23
CA VAL A 121 2.44 17.43 10.64
C VAL A 121 2.25 16.16 9.81
N ILE A 122 1.01 15.68 9.67
CA ILE A 122 0.74 14.44 8.93
C ILE A 122 0.99 14.59 7.42
N HIS A 123 0.70 15.75 6.82
CA HIS A 123 1.05 16.03 5.43
C HIS A 123 2.57 16.09 5.22
N GLY A 124 3.30 16.79 6.08
CA GLY A 124 4.77 16.85 6.02
C GLY A 124 5.42 15.48 6.17
N MET A 125 4.93 14.64 7.10
CA MET A 125 5.41 13.27 7.26
C MET A 125 5.16 12.41 6.02
N LEU A 126 3.98 12.47 5.43
CA LEU A 126 3.62 11.58 4.32
C LEU A 126 4.16 12.05 2.98
N LEU A 127 4.01 13.33 2.62
CA LEU A 127 4.38 13.85 1.30
C LEU A 127 5.87 14.14 1.18
N LYS A 128 6.49 14.77 2.19
CA LYS A 128 7.93 15.09 2.19
C LYS A 128 8.78 14.02 2.84
N SER A 129 8.15 13.05 3.52
CA SER A 129 8.86 12.05 4.31
C SER A 129 9.62 12.62 5.52
N SER A 130 9.16 13.77 6.08
CA SER A 130 9.84 14.42 7.21
C SER A 130 9.98 13.47 8.41
N ASN A 131 11.22 13.31 8.89
CA ASN A 131 11.52 12.56 10.10
C ASN A 131 11.12 13.36 11.34
N GLU A 132 11.27 14.69 11.25
CA GLU A 132 10.89 15.65 12.27
C GLU A 132 9.40 15.57 12.57
N MET A 133 8.55 15.50 11.55
CA MET A 133 7.10 15.36 11.72
C MET A 133 6.72 14.00 12.32
N ALA A 134 7.42 12.92 11.94
CA ALA A 134 7.20 11.62 12.55
C ALA A 134 7.61 11.62 14.04
N LEU A 135 8.72 12.25 14.39
CA LEU A 135 9.16 12.41 15.78
C LEU A 135 8.16 13.27 16.56
N THR A 136 7.69 14.38 15.99
CA THR A 136 6.67 15.24 16.61
C THR A 136 5.41 14.48 16.98
N LEU A 137 4.94 13.56 16.13
CA LEU A 137 3.80 12.70 16.46
C LEU A 137 4.09 11.82 17.68
N ALA A 138 5.27 11.22 17.73
CA ALA A 138 5.61 10.30 18.81
C ALA A 138 5.79 11.05 20.15
N GLU A 139 6.45 12.20 20.15
CA GLU A 139 6.72 12.99 21.35
C GLU A 139 5.46 13.62 21.99
N ASN A 140 4.42 13.86 21.21
CA ASN A 140 3.14 14.40 21.70
C ASN A 140 2.10 13.31 21.99
N TYR A 141 2.40 12.05 21.74
CA TYR A 141 1.47 10.94 21.99
C TYR A 141 1.33 10.66 23.49
N LYS A 142 0.17 10.11 23.88
CA LYS A 142 -0.04 9.65 25.28
C LYS A 142 0.98 8.55 25.61
N GLY A 143 1.80 8.78 26.61
CA GLY A 143 2.92 7.91 26.97
C GLY A 143 4.23 8.27 26.23
N GLY A 144 4.24 9.39 25.50
CA GLY A 144 5.43 9.89 24.81
C GLY A 144 5.90 8.99 23.67
N TYR A 145 7.18 9.12 23.35
CA TYR A 145 7.84 8.36 22.29
C TYR A 145 7.64 6.85 22.42
N ASP A 146 7.91 6.27 23.58
CA ASP A 146 7.81 4.82 23.80
C ASP A 146 6.36 4.33 23.68
N GLY A 147 5.39 5.10 24.20
CA GLY A 147 3.97 4.79 24.04
C GLY A 147 3.52 4.78 22.57
N PHE A 148 4.07 5.66 21.75
CA PHE A 148 3.79 5.68 20.30
C PHE A 148 4.37 4.45 19.60
N ILE A 149 5.62 4.06 19.93
CA ILE A 149 6.26 2.86 19.37
C ILE A 149 5.50 1.59 19.76
N GLU A 150 5.08 1.48 21.02
CA GLU A 150 4.22 0.38 21.47
C GLU A 150 2.90 0.34 20.68
N ALA A 151 2.25 1.50 20.48
CA ALA A 151 1.02 1.60 19.71
C ALA A 151 1.23 1.20 18.23
N MET A 152 2.36 1.55 17.62
CA MET A 152 2.71 1.11 16.26
C MET A 152 2.83 -0.42 16.17
N ASN A 153 3.59 -1.05 17.07
CA ASN A 153 3.76 -2.50 17.09
C ASN A 153 2.43 -3.22 17.37
N LYS A 154 1.61 -2.71 18.30
CA LYS A 154 0.27 -3.23 18.56
C LYS A 154 -0.65 -3.09 17.35
N ARG A 155 -0.61 -1.95 16.64
CA ARG A 155 -1.39 -1.73 15.42
C ARG A 155 -0.97 -2.69 14.31
N ALA A 156 0.33 -2.93 14.11
CA ALA A 156 0.83 -3.91 13.14
C ALA A 156 0.30 -5.32 13.43
N LYS A 157 0.36 -5.78 14.69
CA LYS A 157 -0.22 -7.06 15.10
C LYS A 157 -1.72 -7.14 14.83
N LYS A 158 -2.47 -6.07 15.12
CA LYS A 158 -3.93 -5.99 14.85
C LYS A 158 -4.26 -6.07 13.35
N ILE A 159 -3.38 -5.57 12.48
CA ILE A 159 -3.51 -5.67 11.02
C ILE A 159 -3.24 -7.11 10.52
N GLY A 160 -2.56 -7.93 11.31
CA GLY A 160 -2.16 -9.29 10.95
C GLY A 160 -0.72 -9.38 10.44
N CYS A 161 0.11 -8.36 10.69
CA CYS A 161 1.54 -8.40 10.37
C CYS A 161 2.28 -9.38 11.27
N THR A 162 3.24 -10.11 10.70
CA THR A 162 4.02 -11.15 11.41
C THR A 162 5.52 -10.87 11.45
N LYS A 163 6.01 -9.95 10.61
CA LYS A 163 7.43 -9.61 10.45
C LYS A 163 7.69 -8.10 10.68
N VAL A 164 6.79 -7.43 11.40
CA VAL A 164 6.95 -6.02 11.76
C VAL A 164 7.46 -5.93 13.19
N ASP A 165 8.60 -5.28 13.35
CA ASP A 165 9.15 -4.83 14.62
C ASP A 165 9.73 -3.44 14.41
N VAL A 166 9.22 -2.43 15.12
CA VAL A 166 9.64 -1.03 14.96
C VAL A 166 10.14 -0.48 16.28
N SER A 167 11.19 0.32 16.21
CA SER A 167 11.84 0.99 17.34
C SER A 167 11.82 2.52 17.21
N ASN A 168 11.33 3.04 16.07
CA ASN A 168 11.18 4.47 15.85
C ASN A 168 10.05 4.80 14.86
N PRO A 169 9.50 6.04 14.86
CA PRO A 169 8.34 6.39 14.05
C PRO A 169 8.68 6.75 12.60
N HIS A 170 9.95 6.87 12.23
CA HIS A 170 10.40 7.44 10.96
C HIS A 170 11.12 6.45 10.03
N GLY A 171 11.56 5.28 10.54
CA GLY A 171 12.24 4.24 9.76
C GLY A 171 13.73 4.48 9.52
N LEU A 172 14.38 5.33 10.31
CA LEU A 172 15.83 5.45 10.30
C LEU A 172 16.47 4.25 10.98
N SER A 173 17.65 3.83 10.50
CA SER A 173 18.37 2.65 10.98
C SER A 173 19.77 3.05 11.44
N TYR A 174 19.90 3.39 12.72
CA TYR A 174 21.16 3.83 13.34
C TYR A 174 21.48 3.01 14.58
N ALA A 175 22.68 2.40 14.63
CA ALA A 175 23.10 1.50 15.70
C ALA A 175 23.24 2.24 17.05
N ASP A 176 23.84 3.41 17.04
CA ASP A 176 24.05 4.25 18.23
C ASP A 176 22.76 4.79 18.85
N LYS A 177 21.64 4.73 18.13
CA LYS A 177 20.30 5.08 18.60
C LYS A 177 19.44 3.87 18.96
N GLY A 178 19.97 2.66 18.88
CA GLY A 178 19.19 1.43 19.10
C GLY A 178 18.17 1.12 17.98
N TRP A 179 18.26 1.76 16.82
CA TRP A 179 17.27 1.68 15.73
C TRP A 179 17.60 0.64 14.66
N LEU A 180 18.32 -0.44 15.00
CA LEU A 180 18.61 -1.54 14.09
C LEU A 180 17.55 -2.65 14.09
N LYS A 181 16.56 -2.57 14.97
CA LYS A 181 15.49 -3.57 15.06
C LYS A 181 14.34 -3.35 14.06
N GLU A 182 14.43 -2.29 13.24
CA GLU A 182 13.42 -1.98 12.24
C GLU A 182 13.29 -3.10 11.22
N THR A 183 12.22 -3.87 11.28
CA THR A 183 11.94 -4.92 10.29
C THR A 183 10.52 -4.86 9.78
N CYS A 184 10.35 -5.21 8.51
CA CYS A 184 9.05 -5.36 7.86
C CYS A 184 9.19 -6.21 6.60
N SER A 185 8.33 -7.19 6.38
CA SER A 185 8.25 -7.86 5.09
C SER A 185 7.44 -7.02 4.08
N THR A 186 7.65 -7.25 2.76
CA THR A 186 6.81 -6.57 1.76
C THR A 186 5.36 -7.02 1.80
N LYS A 187 5.10 -8.24 2.24
CA LYS A 187 3.73 -8.73 2.52
C LYS A 187 3.08 -7.94 3.64
N ASP A 188 3.77 -7.74 4.75
CA ASP A 188 3.24 -6.99 5.89
C ASP A 188 3.08 -5.51 5.54
N MET A 189 4.02 -4.93 4.80
CA MET A 189 3.88 -3.57 4.29
C MET A 189 2.66 -3.41 3.36
N ALA A 190 2.36 -4.41 2.53
CA ALA A 190 1.15 -4.39 1.71
C ALA A 190 -0.13 -4.46 2.55
N LEU A 191 -0.13 -5.20 3.67
CA LEU A 191 -1.24 -5.21 4.63
C LEU A 191 -1.39 -3.85 5.33
N ILE A 192 -0.29 -3.23 5.77
CA ILE A 192 -0.29 -1.87 6.33
C ILE A 192 -0.81 -0.87 5.30
N ALA A 193 -0.33 -0.93 4.06
CA ALA A 193 -0.77 -0.05 2.98
C ALA A 193 -2.26 -0.24 2.63
N LYS A 194 -2.77 -1.47 2.68
CA LYS A 194 -4.19 -1.77 2.50
C LYS A 194 -5.04 -1.13 3.60
N GLU A 195 -4.63 -1.28 4.85
CA GLU A 195 -5.33 -0.68 6.00
C GLU A 195 -5.29 0.84 5.94
N PHE A 196 -4.15 1.42 5.60
CA PHE A 196 -3.96 2.86 5.37
C PHE A 196 -4.94 3.39 4.30
N TYR A 197 -5.09 2.67 3.19
CA TYR A 197 -5.94 3.10 2.08
C TYR A 197 -7.45 3.05 2.40
N LYS A 198 -7.89 2.25 3.38
CA LYS A 198 -9.27 2.23 3.86
C LYS A 198 -9.66 3.56 4.53
N ASN A 199 -8.73 4.22 5.21
CA ASN A 199 -8.99 5.50 5.85
C ASN A 199 -9.13 6.62 4.79
N LYS A 200 -10.32 7.23 4.72
CA LYS A 200 -10.64 8.25 3.68
C LYS A 200 -9.72 9.46 3.75
N LYS A 201 -9.37 9.91 4.97
CA LYS A 201 -8.50 11.07 5.18
C LYS A 201 -7.07 10.78 4.75
N LEU A 202 -6.50 9.65 5.18
CA LEU A 202 -5.15 9.23 4.78
C LEU A 202 -5.05 9.00 3.27
N ARG A 203 -6.10 8.41 2.66
CA ARG A 203 -6.19 8.25 1.21
C ARG A 203 -6.19 9.60 0.48
N LYS A 204 -6.93 10.60 1.00
CA LYS A 204 -6.92 11.96 0.44
C LYS A 204 -5.53 12.58 0.52
N ILE A 205 -4.87 12.50 1.68
CA ILE A 205 -3.51 13.03 1.87
C ILE A 205 -2.53 12.39 0.88
N ILE A 206 -2.49 11.05 0.80
CA ILE A 206 -1.52 10.35 -0.05
C ILE A 206 -1.77 10.56 -1.56
N SER A 207 -2.98 11.00 -1.95
CA SER A 207 -3.34 11.34 -3.32
C SER A 207 -3.18 12.83 -3.64
N THR A 208 -2.77 13.64 -2.69
CA THR A 208 -2.52 15.07 -2.89
C THR A 208 -1.18 15.25 -3.60
N GLU A 209 -1.16 16.00 -4.70
CA GLU A 209 0.07 16.24 -5.49
C GLU A 209 1.04 17.13 -4.74
N SER A 210 0.54 18.24 -4.19
CA SER A 210 1.31 19.14 -3.33
C SER A 210 0.44 19.68 -2.20
N TYR A 211 1.07 20.07 -1.11
CA TYR A 211 0.44 20.67 0.05
C TYR A 211 1.35 21.78 0.62
N VAL A 212 0.76 22.93 0.90
CA VAL A 212 1.42 24.03 1.60
C VAL A 212 0.92 24.05 3.04
N PHE A 213 1.81 24.15 4.01
CA PHE A 213 1.43 24.23 5.42
C PHE A 213 0.59 25.45 5.69
N GLU A 214 -0.53 25.29 6.36
CA GLU A 214 -1.35 26.41 6.82
C GLU A 214 -0.62 27.25 7.88
N SER A 215 0.18 26.59 8.73
CA SER A 215 0.99 27.24 9.75
C SER A 215 2.24 27.96 9.21
N ASN A 216 2.73 27.58 8.02
CA ASN A 216 3.91 28.22 7.41
C ASN A 216 3.90 28.07 5.89
N PRO A 217 3.53 29.13 5.14
CA PRO A 217 3.41 29.07 3.68
C PRO A 217 4.72 28.82 2.94
N ASN A 218 5.88 28.92 3.60
CA ASN A 218 7.17 28.57 3.01
C ASN A 218 7.44 27.05 3.02
N ARG A 219 6.55 26.26 3.62
CA ARG A 219 6.68 24.79 3.69
C ARG A 219 5.77 24.12 2.68
N GLU A 220 6.22 23.99 1.42
CA GLU A 220 5.55 23.24 0.38
C GLU A 220 6.03 21.78 0.35
N MET A 221 5.08 20.84 0.33
CA MET A 221 5.30 19.39 0.27
C MET A 221 4.81 18.83 -1.05
N LYS A 222 5.61 18.00 -1.70
CA LYS A 222 5.24 17.31 -2.95
C LYS A 222 5.24 15.80 -2.76
N ASN A 223 4.30 15.13 -3.41
CA ASN A 223 4.15 13.68 -3.41
C ASN A 223 5.31 12.99 -4.17
N VAL A 224 5.25 11.65 -4.26
CA VAL A 224 6.26 10.86 -4.97
C VAL A 224 6.34 11.24 -6.45
N LYS A 225 7.54 11.17 -7.04
CA LYS A 225 7.80 11.61 -8.41
C LYS A 225 6.94 10.92 -9.48
N MET A 226 6.43 9.72 -9.21
CA MET A 226 5.55 9.02 -10.16
C MET A 226 4.19 9.70 -10.36
N THR A 227 3.78 10.63 -9.49
CA THR A 227 2.53 11.40 -9.62
C THR A 227 2.70 12.72 -10.38
N HIS A 228 3.94 13.19 -10.59
CA HIS A 228 4.23 14.48 -11.21
C HIS A 228 4.42 14.34 -12.72
N LYS A 229 3.64 15.07 -13.53
CA LYS A 229 3.64 14.99 -14.99
C LYS A 229 4.96 15.42 -15.63
N ASP A 230 5.70 16.30 -14.99
CA ASP A 230 7.03 16.78 -15.41
C ASP A 230 8.17 15.81 -15.06
N SER A 231 7.86 14.74 -14.30
CA SER A 231 8.84 13.73 -13.94
C SER A 231 9.02 12.68 -15.03
N THR A 232 10.26 12.31 -15.31
CA THR A 232 10.60 11.15 -16.17
C THR A 232 10.06 9.82 -15.64
N TYR A 233 9.67 9.78 -14.36
CA TYR A 233 9.09 8.61 -13.71
C TYR A 233 7.57 8.62 -13.65
N TYR A 234 6.93 9.62 -14.25
CA TYR A 234 5.48 9.74 -14.25
C TYR A 234 4.79 8.48 -14.79
N ASP A 235 3.78 8.04 -14.08
CA ASP A 235 2.85 7.01 -14.53
C ASP A 235 1.42 7.45 -14.16
N LYS A 236 0.58 7.69 -15.17
CA LYS A 236 -0.80 8.16 -14.98
C LYS A 236 -1.67 7.27 -14.10
N ARG A 237 -1.27 6.02 -13.89
CA ARG A 237 -1.98 5.08 -13.01
C ARG A 237 -1.70 5.36 -11.54
N VAL A 238 -0.52 5.88 -11.21
CA VAL A 238 -0.09 6.12 -9.82
C VAL A 238 -0.80 7.37 -9.28
N ILE A 239 -1.55 7.19 -8.21
CA ILE A 239 -2.30 8.25 -7.55
C ILE A 239 -1.64 8.76 -6.26
N GLY A 240 -0.61 8.07 -5.78
CA GLY A 240 0.15 8.43 -4.60
C GLY A 240 1.07 7.32 -4.15
N GLY A 241 1.89 7.59 -3.12
CA GLY A 241 2.78 6.59 -2.59
C GLY A 241 3.70 7.11 -1.50
N LYS A 242 4.55 6.21 -0.99
CA LYS A 242 5.56 6.53 0.02
C LYS A 242 6.90 5.93 -0.37
N THR A 243 7.93 6.78 -0.50
CA THR A 243 9.32 6.37 -0.70
C THR A 243 10.01 6.09 0.63
N GLY A 244 11.04 5.26 0.60
CA GLY A 244 11.97 5.03 1.72
C GLY A 244 13.40 4.85 1.22
N PHE A 245 14.35 5.26 2.01
CA PHE A 245 15.77 5.01 1.78
C PHE A 245 16.56 5.11 3.08
N THR A 246 17.38 4.11 3.34
CA THR A 246 18.56 4.15 4.22
C THR A 246 19.63 3.27 3.56
N ASN A 247 20.89 3.41 3.98
CA ASN A 247 21.95 2.56 3.45
C ASN A 247 21.67 1.05 3.67
N LEU A 248 21.06 0.69 4.80
CA LEU A 248 20.71 -0.70 5.11
C LEU A 248 19.49 -1.19 4.33
N ALA A 249 18.47 -0.33 4.18
CA ALA A 249 17.23 -0.68 3.49
C ALA A 249 17.39 -0.76 1.96
N GLY A 250 18.31 0.00 1.38
CA GLY A 250 18.26 0.32 -0.04
C GLY A 250 17.07 1.22 -0.36
N ARG A 251 16.64 1.24 -1.61
CA ARG A 251 15.46 1.99 -2.04
C ARG A 251 14.19 1.18 -1.83
N CYS A 252 13.19 1.82 -1.23
CA CYS A 252 11.88 1.25 -0.94
C CYS A 252 10.79 2.17 -1.51
N LEU A 253 9.71 1.55 -2.01
CA LEU A 253 8.56 2.28 -2.53
C LEU A 253 7.27 1.51 -2.26
N VAL A 254 6.27 2.23 -1.80
CA VAL A 254 4.87 1.80 -1.79
C VAL A 254 4.09 2.73 -2.71
N THR A 255 3.33 2.19 -3.66
CA THR A 255 2.43 3.00 -4.50
C THR A 255 1.00 2.52 -4.42
N TYR A 256 0.08 3.47 -4.60
CA TYR A 256 -1.33 3.24 -4.86
C TYR A 256 -1.61 3.63 -6.30
N SER A 257 -2.20 2.73 -7.07
CA SER A 257 -2.40 2.93 -8.50
C SER A 257 -3.80 2.51 -8.95
N LYS A 258 -4.36 3.20 -9.93
CA LYS A 258 -5.59 2.80 -10.61
C LYS A 258 -5.25 1.97 -11.85
N VAL A 259 -5.61 0.68 -11.82
CA VAL A 259 -5.44 -0.25 -12.93
C VAL A 259 -6.82 -0.83 -13.27
N LYS A 260 -7.32 -0.52 -14.47
CA LYS A 260 -8.73 -0.79 -14.81
C LYS A 260 -9.68 -0.18 -13.75
N LYS A 261 -10.56 -0.97 -13.17
CA LYS A 261 -11.53 -0.54 -12.13
C LYS A 261 -11.03 -0.84 -10.71
N ARG A 262 -9.74 -1.19 -10.52
CA ARG A 262 -9.18 -1.61 -9.24
C ARG A 262 -8.16 -0.62 -8.71
N THR A 263 -8.02 -0.58 -7.40
CA THR A 263 -6.89 0.07 -6.75
C THR A 263 -5.83 -0.98 -6.43
N ILE A 264 -4.64 -0.78 -6.94
CA ILE A 264 -3.51 -1.69 -6.78
C ILE A 264 -2.46 -1.07 -5.87
N ILE A 265 -2.06 -1.82 -4.87
CA ILE A 265 -0.92 -1.52 -4.00
C ILE A 265 0.28 -2.25 -4.57
N THR A 266 1.37 -1.53 -4.82
CA THR A 266 2.66 -2.13 -5.18
C THR A 266 3.68 -1.77 -4.12
N VAL A 267 4.35 -2.78 -3.57
CA VAL A 267 5.44 -2.64 -2.60
C VAL A 267 6.70 -3.20 -3.21
N VAL A 268 7.78 -2.41 -3.22
CA VAL A 268 9.11 -2.82 -3.70
C VAL A 268 10.13 -2.39 -2.66
N PHE A 269 10.94 -3.33 -2.15
CA PHE A 269 12.00 -3.11 -1.15
C PHE A 269 13.35 -3.62 -1.66
N LYS A 270 14.42 -2.97 -1.19
CA LYS A 270 15.81 -3.39 -1.45
C LYS A 270 16.27 -3.20 -2.90
N GLU A 271 15.77 -2.19 -3.58
CA GLU A 271 16.36 -1.75 -4.84
C GLU A 271 17.65 -0.95 -4.62
N ASN A 272 18.58 -1.02 -5.57
CA ASN A 272 19.86 -0.33 -5.47
C ASN A 272 19.71 1.15 -5.84
N THR A 273 18.90 1.46 -6.84
CA THR A 273 18.75 2.81 -7.37
C THR A 273 17.31 3.29 -7.33
N ARG A 274 17.14 4.61 -7.34
CA ARG A 274 15.80 5.23 -7.48
C ARG A 274 15.15 4.86 -8.80
N GLN A 275 15.93 4.78 -9.88
CA GLN A 275 15.42 4.42 -11.19
C GLN A 275 14.86 3.00 -11.21
N GLU A 276 15.59 2.02 -10.67
CA GLU A 276 15.13 0.63 -10.56
C GLU A 276 13.81 0.53 -9.81
N THR A 277 13.69 1.24 -8.69
CA THR A 277 12.44 1.26 -7.89
C THR A 277 11.22 1.66 -8.72
N TYR A 278 11.36 2.69 -9.57
CA TYR A 278 10.26 3.16 -10.40
C TYR A 278 10.03 2.27 -11.63
N THR A 279 11.09 1.79 -12.28
CA THR A 279 10.96 0.92 -13.46
C THR A 279 10.35 -0.42 -13.09
N ASP A 280 10.72 -1.02 -11.96
CA ASP A 280 10.13 -2.27 -11.50
C ASP A 280 8.69 -2.09 -11.04
N THR A 281 8.37 -0.97 -10.40
CA THR A 281 6.96 -0.63 -10.12
C THR A 281 6.13 -0.56 -11.40
N LYS A 282 6.63 0.05 -12.49
CA LYS A 282 5.93 0.09 -13.78
C LYS A 282 5.75 -1.31 -14.38
N LYS A 283 6.80 -2.14 -14.43
CA LYS A 283 6.71 -3.53 -14.91
C LYS A 283 5.63 -4.33 -14.15
N LEU A 284 5.57 -4.15 -12.82
CA LEU A 284 4.57 -4.81 -11.98
C LEU A 284 3.15 -4.32 -12.28
N LEU A 285 2.96 -3.02 -12.53
CA LEU A 285 1.66 -2.45 -12.90
C LEU A 285 1.23 -2.89 -14.31
N ASP A 286 2.17 -3.02 -15.25
CA ASP A 286 1.92 -3.53 -16.61
C ASP A 286 1.47 -4.99 -16.53
N TYR A 287 2.18 -5.82 -15.77
CA TYR A 287 1.81 -7.22 -15.54
C TYR A 287 0.38 -7.37 -14.99
N VAL A 288 0.01 -6.57 -13.98
CA VAL A 288 -1.35 -6.62 -13.42
C VAL A 288 -2.39 -6.10 -14.42
N ASN A 289 -2.05 -5.08 -15.22
CA ASN A 289 -2.93 -4.59 -16.28
C ASN A 289 -3.26 -5.71 -17.28
N ASP A 290 -2.27 -6.49 -17.68
CA ASP A 290 -2.42 -7.58 -18.63
C ASP A 290 -3.21 -8.75 -18.00
N LEU A 291 -2.93 -9.10 -16.73
CA LEU A 291 -3.71 -10.08 -15.97
C LEU A 291 -5.20 -9.73 -15.85
N LEU A 292 -5.51 -8.43 -15.76
CA LEU A 292 -6.89 -7.95 -15.64
C LEU A 292 -7.55 -7.73 -17.00
N ALA A 293 -6.81 -7.86 -18.10
CA ALA A 293 -7.30 -7.77 -19.47
C ALA A 293 -7.61 -9.16 -20.07
N ALA A 294 -6.92 -10.22 -19.62
CA ALA A 294 -7.14 -11.62 -19.99
C ALA A 294 -8.38 -12.22 -19.32
#